data_b136f7f11a95ac92947abd338d444c06
#
_entry.id   b136f7f11a95ac92947abd338d444c06
#
_cell.length_a   1.000
_cell.length_b   1.000
_cell.length_c   1.000
_cell.angle_alpha   90.00
_cell.angle_beta   90.00
_cell.angle_gamma   90.00
#
_symmetry.space_group_name_H-M   'P 1'
#
loop_
_entity.id
_entity.type
_entity.pdbx_description
1 polymer ?
#
loop_
_entity_poly.entity_id
_entity_poly.type
_entity_poly.pdbx_seq_one_letter_code
_entity_poly.pdbx_strand_id
1 'polypeptide(L)'
;MYYSVPALLLFLCPLSINAQLVPEDAVPEKVADGYKFTEGPALAPDGCIYFTDIPAALILRFDPKTGKTAIAEENSGNANGLMFDHDGVLIACRHGAREVSSWSLKRSPQRFRPAVSQRYNGKKLNSPNDLDIDKSGNIYFTDPRYGNRDSMEMEIEGVYFQGMDSDGTKAMKPLIRIDADFVRPNGIVLSPDESILYVADRKANYIYAYDIESPGKVKNKRVFARLNDGEGPGSDGMCVDQQGRLYATGFSKVWVFEPTGQLVATIPVAKPTINVTFAADNKTLYITANKGLYRMSLNTDALLKYTKYSKDKE
;
A
#
# COMPACT_ATOMS: atom_id res chain seq x y z
N MET A 1 -61.37 34.51 0.37
CA MET A 1 -60.70 33.35 0.95
C MET A 1 -59.79 32.80 -0.13
N TYR A 2 -58.49 33.04 -0.03
CA TYR A 2 -57.51 32.48 -0.93
C TYR A 2 -56.80 31.33 -0.19
N TYR A 3 -56.93 30.10 -0.68
CA TYR A 3 -56.20 28.95 -0.18
C TYR A 3 -54.85 28.89 -0.87
N SER A 4 -53.78 29.07 -0.11
CA SER A 4 -52.40 28.80 -0.58
C SER A 4 -52.10 27.34 -0.48
N VAL A 5 -51.75 26.69 -1.61
CA VAL A 5 -51.24 25.32 -1.70
C VAL A 5 -49.76 25.37 -1.36
N PRO A 6 -49.25 24.56 -0.40
CA PRO A 6 -47.82 24.51 -0.14
C PRO A 6 -47.12 23.75 -1.26
N ALA A 7 -46.09 24.35 -1.82
CA ALA A 7 -45.19 23.71 -2.77
C ALA A 7 -44.41 22.60 -2.08
N LEU A 8 -44.65 21.37 -2.53
CA LEU A 8 -43.88 20.17 -2.12
C LEU A 8 -42.49 20.25 -2.76
N LEU A 9 -41.50 20.68 -2.00
CA LEU A 9 -40.08 20.54 -2.41
C LEU A 9 -39.74 19.06 -2.41
N LEU A 10 -39.72 18.44 -3.58
CA LEU A 10 -39.08 17.15 -3.81
C LEU A 10 -37.56 17.36 -3.66
N PHE A 11 -37.03 16.96 -2.52
CA PHE A 11 -35.59 16.70 -2.38
C PHE A 11 -35.26 15.52 -3.31
N LEU A 12 -34.78 15.85 -4.50
CA LEU A 12 -34.04 14.89 -5.31
C LEU A 12 -32.76 14.52 -4.54
N CYS A 13 -32.81 13.40 -3.84
CA CYS A 13 -31.61 12.74 -3.34
C CYS A 13 -30.69 12.53 -4.56
N PRO A 14 -29.44 13.03 -4.57
CA PRO A 14 -28.56 12.73 -5.68
C PRO A 14 -28.37 11.21 -5.70
N LEU A 15 -28.96 10.56 -6.71
CA LEU A 15 -28.69 9.16 -7.02
C LEU A 15 -27.18 9.01 -7.11
N SER A 16 -26.63 8.24 -6.22
CA SER A 16 -25.22 8.00 -6.03
C SER A 16 -24.55 7.55 -7.34
N ILE A 17 -23.73 8.44 -7.90
CA ILE A 17 -22.81 8.17 -9.01
C ILE A 17 -21.85 6.99 -8.66
N ASN A 18 -21.79 6.60 -7.39
CA ASN A 18 -20.90 5.55 -6.86
C ASN A 18 -21.29 4.10 -7.23
N ALA A 19 -22.46 3.84 -7.78
CA ALA A 19 -22.88 2.49 -8.19
C ALA A 19 -22.08 1.93 -9.39
N GLN A 20 -21.17 2.70 -9.98
CA GLN A 20 -20.43 2.32 -11.20
C GLN A 20 -18.94 2.09 -11.01
N LEU A 21 -18.37 2.27 -9.81
CA LEU A 21 -16.92 2.10 -9.60
C LEU A 21 -16.47 0.66 -9.87
N VAL A 22 -17.22 -0.29 -9.37
CA VAL A 22 -16.98 -1.73 -9.56
C VAL A 22 -18.06 -2.27 -10.48
N PRO A 23 -17.72 -2.93 -11.60
CA PRO A 23 -18.71 -3.59 -12.46
C PRO A 23 -19.55 -4.59 -11.68
N GLU A 24 -20.88 -4.69 -11.97
CA GLU A 24 -21.85 -5.43 -11.16
C GLU A 24 -21.48 -6.91 -10.96
N ASP A 25 -20.96 -7.55 -12.00
CA ASP A 25 -20.56 -8.97 -11.97
C ASP A 25 -19.04 -9.17 -12.04
N ALA A 26 -18.26 -8.15 -11.68
CA ALA A 26 -16.82 -8.21 -11.82
C ALA A 26 -16.18 -9.15 -10.79
N VAL A 27 -15.49 -10.16 -11.30
CA VAL A 27 -14.68 -11.09 -10.51
C VAL A 27 -13.22 -10.87 -10.86
N PRO A 28 -12.34 -10.63 -9.89
CA PRO A 28 -10.91 -10.51 -10.16
C PRO A 28 -10.34 -11.75 -10.83
N GLU A 29 -9.71 -11.55 -11.97
CA GLU A 29 -9.04 -12.59 -12.74
C GLU A 29 -7.71 -12.95 -12.10
N LYS A 30 -7.45 -14.25 -11.90
CA LYS A 30 -6.14 -14.72 -11.45
C LYS A 30 -5.16 -14.73 -12.63
N VAL A 31 -4.13 -13.90 -12.60
CA VAL A 31 -3.13 -13.73 -13.68
C VAL A 31 -1.80 -14.43 -13.41
N ALA A 32 -1.50 -14.77 -12.14
CA ALA A 32 -0.36 -15.59 -11.77
C ALA A 32 -0.65 -16.39 -10.50
N ASP A 33 -0.05 -17.57 -10.35
CA ASP A 33 -0.29 -18.51 -9.25
C ASP A 33 0.91 -19.44 -9.01
N GLY A 34 0.84 -20.23 -7.95
CA GLY A 34 1.86 -21.25 -7.65
C GLY A 34 2.94 -20.79 -6.68
N TYR A 35 2.76 -19.65 -6.04
CA TYR A 35 3.66 -19.09 -5.04
C TYR A 35 3.36 -19.63 -3.63
N LYS A 36 4.23 -19.33 -2.68
CA LYS A 36 4.03 -19.71 -1.27
C LYS A 36 3.13 -18.71 -0.54
N PHE A 37 3.43 -17.41 -0.67
CA PHE A 37 2.65 -16.31 -0.10
C PHE A 37 3.02 -14.99 -0.78
N THR A 38 2.08 -14.42 -1.54
CA THR A 38 2.32 -13.21 -2.33
C THR A 38 1.98 -11.93 -1.56
N GLU A 39 2.84 -10.91 -1.74
CA GLU A 39 2.72 -9.61 -1.08
C GLU A 39 3.28 -8.48 -1.95
N GLY A 40 3.21 -7.24 -1.44
CA GLY A 40 3.89 -6.05 -1.88
C GLY A 40 3.81 -5.74 -3.37
N PRO A 41 2.62 -5.67 -4.00
CA PRO A 41 2.52 -5.37 -5.41
C PRO A 41 2.88 -3.90 -5.65
N ALA A 42 3.79 -3.66 -6.59
CA ALA A 42 4.29 -2.34 -6.95
C ALA A 42 4.32 -2.14 -8.46
N LEU A 43 3.79 -1.01 -8.92
CA LEU A 43 3.88 -0.61 -10.32
C LEU A 43 5.28 -0.08 -10.63
N ALA A 44 5.95 -0.70 -11.59
CA ALA A 44 7.25 -0.26 -12.06
C ALA A 44 7.14 0.80 -13.19
N PRO A 45 8.19 1.61 -13.42
CA PRO A 45 8.21 2.61 -14.49
C PRO A 45 7.99 2.04 -15.90
N ASP A 46 8.28 0.76 -16.11
CA ASP A 46 8.08 0.06 -17.39
C ASP A 46 6.65 -0.48 -17.58
N GLY A 47 5.78 -0.25 -16.58
CA GLY A 47 4.38 -0.71 -16.57
C GLY A 47 4.20 -2.14 -16.08
N CYS A 48 5.26 -2.82 -15.66
CA CYS A 48 5.17 -4.14 -15.06
C CYS A 48 4.81 -4.06 -13.57
N ILE A 49 4.26 -5.14 -13.05
CA ILE A 49 3.93 -5.27 -11.64
C ILE A 49 4.98 -6.15 -10.97
N TYR A 50 5.70 -5.57 -10.02
CA TYR A 50 6.58 -6.32 -9.14
C TYR A 50 5.80 -6.74 -7.90
N PHE A 51 6.07 -7.93 -7.39
CA PHE A 51 5.48 -8.43 -6.15
C PHE A 51 6.39 -9.45 -5.49
N THR A 52 6.14 -9.77 -4.24
CA THR A 52 6.99 -10.67 -3.47
C THR A 52 6.36 -12.04 -3.27
N ASP A 53 7.18 -13.08 -3.17
CA ASP A 53 6.88 -14.35 -2.51
C ASP A 53 7.74 -14.44 -1.26
N ILE A 54 7.20 -13.98 -0.12
CA ILE A 54 7.96 -13.80 1.11
C ILE A 54 8.66 -15.08 1.55
N PRO A 55 7.97 -16.27 1.69
CA PRO A 55 8.62 -17.47 2.18
C PRO A 55 9.64 -18.06 1.19
N ALA A 56 9.52 -17.73 -0.09
CA ALA A 56 10.48 -18.15 -1.11
C ALA A 56 11.67 -17.19 -1.22
N ALA A 57 11.63 -16.04 -0.54
CA ALA A 57 12.59 -14.95 -0.64
C ALA A 57 12.78 -14.45 -2.08
N LEU A 58 11.70 -14.36 -2.86
CA LEU A 58 11.70 -13.90 -4.25
C LEU A 58 11.05 -12.53 -4.39
N ILE A 59 11.58 -11.73 -5.34
CA ILE A 59 10.82 -10.66 -5.98
C ILE A 59 10.52 -11.12 -7.41
N LEU A 60 9.27 -11.01 -7.79
CA LEU A 60 8.71 -11.44 -9.06
C LEU A 60 8.32 -10.22 -9.90
N ARG A 61 8.37 -10.34 -11.22
CA ARG A 61 7.96 -9.32 -12.18
C ARG A 61 6.92 -9.91 -13.14
N PHE A 62 5.71 -9.44 -13.04
CA PHE A 62 4.63 -9.75 -13.97
C PHE A 62 4.57 -8.69 -15.08
N ASP A 63 4.56 -9.11 -16.32
CA ASP A 63 4.40 -8.25 -17.48
C ASP A 63 2.95 -8.32 -17.99
N PRO A 64 2.16 -7.24 -17.82
CA PRO A 64 0.76 -7.24 -18.26
C PRO A 64 0.55 -7.40 -19.75
N LYS A 65 1.56 -7.04 -20.58
CA LYS A 65 1.48 -7.14 -22.05
C LYS A 65 1.60 -8.57 -22.53
N THR A 66 2.40 -9.37 -21.85
CA THR A 66 2.67 -10.76 -22.24
C THR A 66 1.96 -11.79 -21.37
N GLY A 67 1.44 -11.36 -20.19
CA GLY A 67 0.85 -12.24 -19.20
C GLY A 67 1.87 -13.17 -18.51
N LYS A 68 3.17 -12.89 -18.64
CA LYS A 68 4.23 -13.73 -18.10
C LYS A 68 4.81 -13.17 -16.81
N THR A 69 5.16 -14.07 -15.88
CA THR A 69 5.92 -13.76 -14.69
C THR A 69 7.34 -14.29 -14.80
N ALA A 70 8.30 -13.50 -14.33
CA ALA A 70 9.70 -13.88 -14.21
C ALA A 70 10.22 -13.57 -12.81
N ILE A 71 11.26 -14.28 -12.38
CA ILE A 71 11.99 -13.95 -11.16
C ILE A 71 12.84 -12.71 -11.47
N ALA A 72 12.64 -11.64 -10.71
CA ALA A 72 13.43 -10.43 -10.79
C ALA A 72 14.61 -10.44 -9.82
N GLU A 73 14.43 -11.01 -8.62
CA GLU A 73 15.48 -11.15 -7.61
C GLU A 73 15.29 -12.44 -6.83
N GLU A 74 16.37 -13.17 -6.65
CA GLU A 74 16.51 -14.27 -5.70
C GLU A 74 17.19 -13.77 -4.42
N ASN A 75 16.95 -14.42 -3.29
CA ASN A 75 17.53 -14.02 -2.01
C ASN A 75 17.15 -12.58 -1.59
N SER A 76 15.89 -12.20 -1.79
CA SER A 76 15.38 -10.87 -1.48
C SER A 76 15.46 -10.50 0.01
N GLY A 77 15.87 -11.41 0.89
CA GLY A 77 15.83 -11.22 2.35
C GLY A 77 14.40 -11.27 2.90
N ASN A 78 13.55 -12.10 2.29
CA ASN A 78 12.13 -12.19 2.56
C ASN A 78 11.47 -10.80 2.44
N ALA A 79 11.70 -10.13 1.30
CA ALA A 79 11.06 -8.87 1.00
C ALA A 79 9.54 -9.01 1.07
N ASN A 80 8.87 -7.97 1.61
CA ASN A 80 7.45 -7.85 1.79
C ASN A 80 6.92 -6.68 0.93
N GLY A 81 6.58 -5.54 1.52
CA GLY A 81 6.14 -4.36 0.79
C GLY A 81 7.22 -3.82 -0.15
N LEU A 82 6.80 -3.41 -1.34
CA LEU A 82 7.63 -2.85 -2.39
C LEU A 82 7.06 -1.52 -2.86
N MET A 83 7.92 -0.57 -3.22
CA MET A 83 7.52 0.64 -3.94
C MET A 83 8.67 1.16 -4.80
N PHE A 84 8.35 1.71 -5.97
CA PHE A 84 9.33 2.44 -6.77
C PHE A 84 9.34 3.91 -6.37
N ASP A 85 10.55 4.45 -6.16
CA ASP A 85 10.71 5.89 -5.99
C ASP A 85 10.62 6.64 -7.34
N HIS A 86 10.71 7.96 -7.29
CA HIS A 86 10.58 8.82 -8.46
C HIS A 86 11.69 8.62 -9.51
N ASP A 87 12.82 8.06 -9.12
CA ASP A 87 13.96 7.75 -9.99
C ASP A 87 13.88 6.34 -10.56
N GLY A 88 12.83 5.60 -10.23
CA GLY A 88 12.61 4.21 -10.61
C GLY A 88 13.53 3.24 -9.87
N VAL A 89 13.95 3.60 -8.67
CA VAL A 89 14.65 2.71 -7.75
C VAL A 89 13.60 1.98 -6.90
N LEU A 90 13.67 0.66 -6.84
CA LEU A 90 12.79 -0.13 -6.00
C LEU A 90 13.24 -0.03 -4.54
N ILE A 91 12.33 0.37 -3.66
CA ILE A 91 12.48 0.32 -2.21
C ILE A 91 11.72 -0.91 -1.70
N ALA A 92 12.32 -1.65 -0.80
CA ALA A 92 11.78 -2.89 -0.27
C ALA A 92 11.86 -2.96 1.26
N CYS A 93 10.75 -3.30 1.88
CA CYS A 93 10.72 -3.77 3.27
C CYS A 93 11.22 -5.21 3.32
N ARG A 94 12.45 -5.42 3.75
CA ARG A 94 13.08 -6.76 3.80
C ARG A 94 12.88 -7.37 5.18
N HIS A 95 11.76 -8.03 5.33
CA HIS A 95 11.27 -8.61 6.59
C HIS A 95 12.30 -9.50 7.28
N GLY A 96 12.88 -10.47 6.54
CA GLY A 96 13.87 -11.41 7.10
C GLY A 96 15.22 -10.78 7.36
N ALA A 97 15.63 -9.82 6.53
CA ALA A 97 16.86 -9.04 6.73
C ALA A 97 16.71 -7.98 7.84
N ARG A 98 15.47 -7.62 8.21
CA ARG A 98 15.12 -6.62 9.23
C ARG A 98 15.61 -5.22 8.86
N GLU A 99 15.33 -4.82 7.62
CA GLU A 99 15.75 -3.53 7.08
C GLU A 99 14.84 -3.04 5.96
N VAL A 100 14.89 -1.74 5.68
CA VAL A 100 14.40 -1.16 4.43
C VAL A 100 15.61 -0.88 3.54
N SER A 101 15.60 -1.38 2.31
CA SER A 101 16.72 -1.29 1.37
C SER A 101 16.25 -0.81 -0.01
N SER A 102 17.16 -0.24 -0.78
CA SER A 102 16.92 0.11 -2.18
C SER A 102 17.59 -0.90 -3.13
N TRP A 103 16.95 -1.12 -4.27
CA TRP A 103 17.41 -2.02 -5.32
C TRP A 103 17.29 -1.35 -6.69
N SER A 104 18.39 -1.27 -7.42
CA SER A 104 18.41 -0.58 -8.71
C SER A 104 18.31 -1.55 -9.87
N LEU A 105 17.26 -1.40 -10.69
CA LEU A 105 17.06 -2.15 -11.93
C LEU A 105 18.17 -1.89 -12.98
N LYS A 106 18.87 -0.75 -12.90
CA LYS A 106 19.88 -0.31 -13.88
C LYS A 106 21.27 -0.89 -13.62
N ARG A 107 21.48 -1.62 -12.52
CA ARG A 107 22.80 -2.18 -12.16
C ARG A 107 22.89 -3.66 -12.52
N SER A 108 24.01 -4.08 -13.06
CA SER A 108 24.33 -5.48 -13.28
C SER A 108 25.63 -5.85 -12.54
N PRO A 109 25.66 -6.89 -11.69
CA PRO A 109 24.49 -7.64 -11.23
C PRO A 109 23.58 -6.78 -10.35
N GLN A 110 22.27 -6.99 -10.47
CA GLN A 110 21.27 -6.34 -9.62
C GLN A 110 21.48 -6.78 -8.17
N ARG A 111 21.63 -5.82 -7.25
CA ARG A 111 21.83 -6.10 -5.83
C ARG A 111 21.15 -5.03 -4.99
N PHE A 112 20.68 -5.44 -3.83
CA PHE A 112 20.29 -4.51 -2.80
C PHE A 112 21.49 -3.62 -2.42
N ARG A 113 21.22 -2.31 -2.29
CA ARG A 113 22.18 -1.37 -1.75
C ARG A 113 22.24 -1.52 -0.23
N PRO A 114 23.22 -0.89 0.45
CA PRO A 114 23.19 -0.77 1.90
C PRO A 114 21.82 -0.30 2.38
N ALA A 115 21.40 -0.79 3.55
CA ALA A 115 20.10 -0.49 4.12
C ALA A 115 19.87 1.03 4.22
N VAL A 116 18.67 1.46 3.81
CA VAL A 116 18.18 2.82 4.01
C VAL A 116 17.83 3.01 5.48
N SER A 117 17.16 2.02 6.09
CA SER A 117 16.83 1.96 7.50
C SER A 117 17.04 0.56 8.05
N GLN A 118 17.76 0.43 9.15
CA GLN A 118 18.07 -0.86 9.76
C GLN A 118 17.94 -0.86 11.28
N ARG A 119 18.12 0.31 11.90
CA ARG A 119 18.15 0.46 13.35
C ARG A 119 17.41 1.70 13.81
N TYR A 120 16.75 1.59 14.94
CA TYR A 120 16.19 2.71 15.69
C TYR A 120 16.81 2.73 17.08
N ASN A 121 17.45 3.85 17.46
CA ASN A 121 18.16 4.01 18.72
C ASN A 121 19.13 2.84 19.02
N GLY A 122 19.88 2.40 18.02
CA GLY A 122 20.87 1.32 18.12
C GLY A 122 20.31 -0.10 18.04
N LYS A 123 19.00 -0.30 18.22
CA LYS A 123 18.32 -1.60 18.16
C LYS A 123 17.88 -1.91 16.73
N LYS A 124 17.99 -3.17 16.28
CA LYS A 124 17.50 -3.60 14.98
C LYS A 124 15.99 -3.46 14.89
N LEU A 125 15.51 -3.10 13.70
CA LEU A 125 14.09 -3.14 13.34
C LEU A 125 13.50 -4.53 13.58
N ASN A 126 12.19 -4.61 13.75
CA ASN A 126 11.51 -5.88 14.02
C ASN A 126 11.41 -6.73 12.74
N SER A 127 10.56 -6.34 11.82
CA SER A 127 10.43 -6.94 10.49
C SER A 127 9.63 -5.98 9.59
N PRO A 128 10.30 -4.97 8.98
CA PRO A 128 9.62 -3.99 8.13
C PRO A 128 8.65 -4.68 7.17
N ASN A 129 7.42 -4.14 7.10
CA ASN A 129 6.31 -4.81 6.44
C ASN A 129 5.87 -4.09 5.18
N ASP A 130 5.36 -2.88 5.28
CA ASP A 130 4.87 -2.11 4.15
C ASP A 130 5.38 -0.67 4.18
N LEU A 131 5.34 0.04 3.05
CA LEU A 131 5.92 1.38 2.93
C LEU A 131 5.16 2.25 1.93
N ASP A 132 5.27 3.56 2.14
CA ASP A 132 4.92 4.58 1.15
C ASP A 132 6.01 5.67 1.09
N ILE A 133 6.12 6.34 -0.07
CA ILE A 133 7.16 7.32 -0.37
C ILE A 133 6.49 8.65 -0.72
N ASP A 134 6.84 9.73 -0.02
CA ASP A 134 6.33 11.07 -0.32
C ASP A 134 7.01 11.68 -1.57
N LYS A 135 6.49 12.83 -2.04
CA LYS A 135 7.01 13.53 -3.22
C LYS A 135 8.46 13.99 -3.09
N SER A 136 8.95 14.08 -1.86
CA SER A 136 10.35 14.43 -1.57
C SER A 136 11.27 13.20 -1.48
N GLY A 137 10.72 11.99 -1.66
CA GLY A 137 11.46 10.74 -1.58
C GLY A 137 11.63 10.22 -0.15
N ASN A 138 11.01 10.83 0.86
CA ASN A 138 11.03 10.31 2.22
C ASN A 138 10.14 9.06 2.34
N ILE A 139 10.52 8.14 3.23
CA ILE A 139 9.90 6.84 3.35
C ILE A 139 9.13 6.75 4.67
N TYR A 140 7.86 6.41 4.59
CA TYR A 140 7.01 6.00 5.71
C TYR A 140 6.89 4.49 5.68
N PHE A 141 7.10 3.80 6.80
CA PHE A 141 7.00 2.34 6.82
C PHE A 141 6.51 1.80 8.17
N THR A 142 5.96 0.60 8.13
CA THR A 142 5.53 -0.13 9.32
C THR A 142 6.55 -1.19 9.70
N ASP A 143 6.74 -1.41 11.00
CA ASP A 143 7.70 -2.37 11.56
C ASP A 143 7.06 -3.27 12.62
N PRO A 144 6.11 -4.14 12.23
CA PRO A 144 5.57 -5.16 13.11
C PRO A 144 6.57 -6.30 13.32
N ARG A 145 6.23 -7.26 14.17
CA ARG A 145 6.95 -8.53 14.27
C ARG A 145 6.06 -9.71 13.94
N TYR A 146 6.31 -10.30 12.78
CA TYR A 146 5.79 -11.60 12.40
C TYR A 146 6.83 -12.70 12.65
N GLY A 147 6.37 -13.93 12.85
CA GLY A 147 7.26 -15.05 13.12
C GLY A 147 7.83 -15.05 14.55
N ASN A 148 9.05 -15.58 14.71
CA ASN A 148 9.69 -15.72 16.01
C ASN A 148 9.98 -14.36 16.66
N ARG A 149 9.53 -14.18 17.89
CA ARG A 149 9.69 -12.95 18.68
C ARG A 149 10.94 -12.96 19.58
N ASP A 150 11.58 -14.10 19.79
CA ASP A 150 12.73 -14.23 20.70
C ASP A 150 13.92 -13.38 20.27
N SER A 151 14.04 -13.10 18.98
CA SER A 151 15.11 -12.26 18.43
C SER A 151 14.77 -10.77 18.37
N MET A 152 13.64 -10.32 18.91
CA MET A 152 13.31 -8.89 18.96
C MET A 152 14.28 -8.14 19.84
N GLU A 153 14.81 -7.03 19.33
CA GLU A 153 15.59 -6.07 20.09
C GLU A 153 14.71 -4.90 20.57
N MET A 154 13.63 -4.62 19.84
CA MET A 154 12.61 -3.63 20.21
C MET A 154 11.33 -4.33 20.64
N GLU A 155 10.79 -3.95 21.79
CA GLU A 155 9.53 -4.50 22.33
C GLU A 155 8.29 -3.95 21.64
N ILE A 156 8.43 -2.82 20.94
CA ILE A 156 7.35 -2.04 20.36
C ILE A 156 7.30 -2.29 18.86
N GLU A 157 6.10 -2.58 18.37
CA GLU A 157 5.77 -2.60 16.96
C GLU A 157 5.25 -1.21 16.57
N GLY A 158 5.87 -0.54 15.59
CA GLY A 158 5.60 0.87 15.35
C GLY A 158 5.58 1.28 13.89
N VAL A 159 5.30 2.56 13.70
CA VAL A 159 5.32 3.27 12.42
C VAL A 159 6.49 4.23 12.42
N TYR A 160 7.22 4.27 11.32
CA TYR A 160 8.47 5.01 11.22
C TYR A 160 8.50 5.91 9.99
N PHE A 161 9.31 6.93 10.06
CA PHE A 161 9.64 7.86 8.98
C PHE A 161 11.15 7.95 8.81
N GLN A 162 11.62 7.72 7.58
CA GLN A 162 13.00 7.91 7.19
C GLN A 162 13.10 9.11 6.26
N GLY A 163 13.65 10.21 6.77
CA GLY A 163 13.95 11.38 5.95
C GLY A 163 15.12 11.13 5.03
N MET A 164 14.98 11.51 3.77
CA MET A 164 16.02 11.47 2.76
C MET A 164 16.55 12.88 2.50
N ASP A 165 17.82 13.03 2.12
CA ASP A 165 18.36 14.33 1.76
C ASP A 165 17.86 14.78 0.38
N SER A 166 17.63 16.08 0.25
CA SER A 166 17.05 16.69 -0.95
C SER A 166 17.97 16.70 -2.17
N ASP A 167 19.26 16.47 -1.98
CA ASP A 167 20.28 16.45 -3.05
C ASP A 167 20.51 15.05 -3.65
N GLY A 168 19.73 14.06 -3.21
CA GLY A 168 19.80 12.69 -3.71
C GLY A 168 21.08 11.94 -3.31
N THR A 169 21.91 12.51 -2.44
CA THR A 169 23.16 11.87 -2.00
C THR A 169 22.94 10.73 -1.02
N LYS A 170 21.69 10.53 -0.53
CA LYS A 170 21.29 9.45 0.38
C LYS A 170 21.95 9.50 1.76
N ALA A 171 22.42 10.65 2.20
CA ALA A 171 22.77 10.85 3.58
C ALA A 171 21.48 10.72 4.41
N MET A 172 21.35 9.62 5.16
CA MET A 172 20.14 9.29 5.90
C MET A 172 20.06 10.17 7.15
N LYS A 173 18.92 10.87 7.28
CA LYS A 173 18.56 11.51 8.54
C LYS A 173 18.26 10.44 9.60
N PRO A 174 18.37 10.76 10.89
CA PRO A 174 17.97 9.82 11.93
C PRO A 174 16.53 9.33 11.72
N LEU A 175 16.32 8.02 11.89
CA LEU A 175 15.00 7.42 11.82
C LEU A 175 14.10 7.97 12.92
N ILE A 176 12.89 8.38 12.56
CA ILE A 176 11.89 8.91 13.48
C ILE A 176 10.81 7.85 13.67
N ARG A 177 10.43 7.55 14.90
CA ARG A 177 9.24 6.77 15.19
C ARG A 177 8.04 7.72 15.29
N ILE A 178 7.08 7.53 14.37
CA ILE A 178 5.85 8.32 14.30
C ILE A 178 4.88 7.93 15.40
N ASP A 179 4.64 6.62 15.54
CA ASP A 179 3.71 6.08 16.53
C ASP A 179 4.14 4.67 16.97
N ALA A 180 3.75 4.31 18.19
CA ALA A 180 4.08 3.07 18.86
C ALA A 180 2.84 2.36 19.43
N ASP A 181 1.66 2.94 19.24
CA ASP A 181 0.40 2.44 19.77
C ASP A 181 -0.35 1.65 18.70
N PHE A 182 0.23 0.49 18.37
CA PHE A 182 -0.33 -0.50 17.45
C PHE A 182 -0.18 -1.90 18.04
N VAL A 183 -1.12 -2.77 17.70
CA VAL A 183 -0.98 -4.19 18.01
C VAL A 183 -0.18 -4.89 16.92
N ARG A 184 -0.45 -4.55 15.65
CA ARG A 184 0.28 -5.06 14.49
C ARG A 184 0.12 -4.15 13.28
N PRO A 185 0.92 -3.06 13.20
CA PRO A 185 0.85 -2.16 12.06
C PRO A 185 1.21 -2.93 10.77
N ASN A 186 0.48 -2.65 9.68
CA ASN A 186 0.66 -3.34 8.41
C ASN A 186 0.64 -2.34 7.26
N GLY A 187 -0.37 -2.33 6.38
CA GLY A 187 -0.44 -1.40 5.28
C GLY A 187 -0.28 0.07 5.71
N ILE A 188 0.38 0.85 4.88
CA ILE A 188 0.62 2.28 5.10
C ILE A 188 0.56 3.01 3.77
N VAL A 189 -0.17 4.14 3.73
CA VAL A 189 -0.29 4.95 2.51
C VAL A 189 -0.59 6.40 2.85
N LEU A 190 -0.06 7.32 2.04
CA LEU A 190 -0.33 8.75 2.10
C LEU A 190 -1.52 9.11 1.21
N SER A 191 -2.31 10.13 1.58
CA SER A 191 -3.27 10.74 0.66
C SER A 191 -2.55 11.38 -0.55
N PRO A 192 -3.24 11.64 -1.68
CA PRO A 192 -2.60 12.19 -2.88
C PRO A 192 -1.96 13.55 -2.69
N ASP A 193 -2.50 14.36 -1.77
CA ASP A 193 -1.97 15.67 -1.37
C ASP A 193 -0.94 15.59 -0.24
N GLU A 194 -0.70 14.37 0.29
CA GLU A 194 0.21 14.09 1.40
C GLU A 194 -0.17 14.78 2.72
N SER A 195 -1.43 15.17 2.86
CA SER A 195 -1.93 15.77 4.09
C SER A 195 -2.35 14.74 5.14
N ILE A 196 -2.63 13.50 4.72
CA ILE A 196 -3.09 12.40 5.57
C ILE A 196 -2.20 11.18 5.41
N LEU A 197 -1.84 10.57 6.54
CA LEU A 197 -1.22 9.25 6.59
C LEU A 197 -2.25 8.23 7.06
N TYR A 198 -2.49 7.18 6.28
CA TYR A 198 -3.31 6.03 6.68
C TYR A 198 -2.42 4.87 7.10
N VAL A 199 -2.79 4.21 8.20
CA VAL A 199 -2.08 3.03 8.71
C VAL A 199 -3.08 1.96 9.14
N ALA A 200 -2.92 0.75 8.61
CA ALA A 200 -3.70 -0.41 9.02
C ALA A 200 -3.14 -1.05 10.29
N ASP A 201 -3.99 -1.36 11.26
CA ASP A 201 -3.68 -2.29 12.35
C ASP A 201 -4.38 -3.62 12.10
N ARG A 202 -3.63 -4.58 11.60
CA ARG A 202 -4.15 -5.87 11.17
C ARG A 202 -4.86 -6.64 12.28
N LYS A 203 -4.37 -6.57 13.50
CA LYS A 203 -4.94 -7.32 14.62
C LYS A 203 -6.14 -6.63 15.23
N ALA A 204 -6.16 -5.30 15.23
CA ALA A 204 -7.29 -4.52 15.69
C ALA A 204 -8.40 -4.38 14.65
N ASN A 205 -8.13 -4.70 13.37
CA ASN A 205 -9.02 -4.51 12.21
C ASN A 205 -9.41 -3.05 11.99
N TYR A 206 -8.56 -2.12 12.40
CA TYR A 206 -8.74 -0.69 12.17
C TYR A 206 -7.80 -0.17 11.10
N ILE A 207 -8.26 0.87 10.41
CA ILE A 207 -7.42 1.79 9.66
C ILE A 207 -7.44 3.09 10.43
N TYR A 208 -6.27 3.57 10.81
CA TYR A 208 -6.09 4.87 11.44
C TYR A 208 -5.70 5.92 10.40
N ALA A 209 -6.13 7.16 10.61
CA ALA A 209 -5.68 8.31 9.84
C ALA A 209 -5.01 9.32 10.77
N TYR A 210 -3.98 9.97 10.27
CA TYR A 210 -3.25 11.05 10.93
C TYR A 210 -3.20 12.25 10.01
N ASP A 211 -3.28 13.44 10.55
CA ASP A 211 -2.94 14.66 9.83
C ASP A 211 -1.43 14.85 9.85
N ILE A 212 -0.82 15.12 8.69
CA ILE A 212 0.60 15.39 8.56
C ILE A 212 0.83 16.88 8.73
N GLU A 213 1.57 17.27 9.79
CA GLU A 213 1.99 18.66 10.00
C GLU A 213 3.21 19.03 9.17
N SER A 214 4.14 18.09 9.06
CA SER A 214 5.36 18.18 8.24
C SER A 214 5.93 16.77 8.08
N PRO A 215 6.86 16.52 7.15
CA PRO A 215 7.45 15.20 6.96
C PRO A 215 7.96 14.59 8.27
N GLY A 216 7.44 13.40 8.62
CA GLY A 216 7.76 12.68 9.84
C GLY A 216 7.06 13.20 11.13
N LYS A 217 6.24 14.24 11.03
CA LYS A 217 5.47 14.76 12.18
C LYS A 217 3.99 14.72 11.90
N VAL A 218 3.26 13.95 12.70
CA VAL A 218 1.81 13.73 12.57
C VAL A 218 1.06 14.15 13.83
N LYS A 219 -0.26 14.35 13.69
CA LYS A 219 -1.18 14.65 14.78
C LYS A 219 -2.57 14.07 14.50
N ASN A 220 -3.49 14.28 15.44
CA ASN A 220 -4.91 13.95 15.30
C ASN A 220 -5.16 12.50 14.86
N LYS A 221 -4.49 11.51 15.49
CA LYS A 221 -4.79 10.09 15.29
C LYS A 221 -6.27 9.84 15.51
N ARG A 222 -6.91 9.20 14.53
CA ARG A 222 -8.32 8.85 14.57
C ARG A 222 -8.58 7.54 13.85
N VAL A 223 -9.62 6.83 14.24
CA VAL A 223 -10.12 5.70 13.46
C VAL A 223 -10.74 6.25 12.18
N PHE A 224 -10.19 5.84 11.03
CA PHE A 224 -10.73 6.16 9.72
C PHE A 224 -11.80 5.16 9.30
N ALA A 225 -11.50 3.86 9.44
CA ALA A 225 -12.42 2.78 9.12
C ALA A 225 -12.17 1.55 10.01
N ARG A 226 -13.17 0.72 10.14
CA ARG A 226 -13.06 -0.61 10.73
C ARG A 226 -13.48 -1.64 9.70
N LEU A 227 -12.59 -2.57 9.37
CA LEU A 227 -12.94 -3.72 8.56
C LEU A 227 -13.54 -4.78 9.46
N ASN A 228 -14.81 -5.12 9.24
CA ASN A 228 -15.52 -6.09 10.06
C ASN A 228 -16.38 -6.96 9.15
N ASP A 229 -15.92 -8.15 8.83
CA ASP A 229 -16.59 -9.12 7.96
C ASP A 229 -16.44 -10.55 8.49
N GLY A 230 -16.59 -10.71 9.79
CA GLY A 230 -16.52 -12.02 10.45
C GLY A 230 -15.10 -12.47 10.77
N GLU A 231 -14.80 -13.74 10.54
CA GLU A 231 -13.51 -14.35 10.81
C GLU A 231 -12.55 -14.20 9.63
N GLY A 232 -11.29 -13.93 9.91
CA GLY A 232 -10.24 -13.86 8.88
C GLY A 232 -9.16 -12.83 9.20
N PRO A 233 -8.13 -12.76 8.35
CA PRO A 233 -7.10 -11.75 8.46
C PRO A 233 -7.71 -10.37 8.19
N GLY A 234 -7.52 -9.45 9.12
CA GLY A 234 -8.02 -8.09 9.05
C GLY A 234 -7.33 -7.21 8.01
N SER A 235 -7.42 -5.91 8.25
CA SER A 235 -6.82 -4.88 7.38
C SER A 235 -5.32 -5.16 7.12
N ASP A 236 -4.94 -5.21 5.83
CA ASP A 236 -3.58 -5.52 5.38
C ASP A 236 -3.04 -4.39 4.50
N GLY A 237 -2.55 -4.64 3.30
CA GLY A 237 -2.05 -3.61 2.40
C GLY A 237 -3.12 -2.68 1.84
N MET A 238 -2.72 -1.49 1.39
CA MET A 238 -3.61 -0.44 0.93
C MET A 238 -3.00 0.39 -0.21
N CYS A 239 -3.87 0.97 -1.05
CA CYS A 239 -3.48 2.04 -1.97
C CYS A 239 -4.57 3.12 -2.03
N VAL A 240 -4.25 4.27 -2.62
CA VAL A 240 -5.21 5.37 -2.83
C VAL A 240 -5.24 5.78 -4.29
N ASP A 241 -6.41 6.24 -4.76
CA ASP A 241 -6.54 6.90 -6.05
C ASP A 241 -6.39 8.43 -5.91
N GLN A 242 -6.36 9.14 -7.03
CA GLN A 242 -6.20 10.61 -7.01
C GLN A 242 -7.43 11.37 -6.48
N GLN A 243 -8.57 10.72 -6.38
CA GLN A 243 -9.75 11.27 -5.71
C GLN A 243 -9.64 11.11 -4.18
N GLY A 244 -8.59 10.44 -3.69
CA GLY A 244 -8.36 10.17 -2.28
C GLY A 244 -9.14 8.98 -1.75
N ARG A 245 -9.79 8.19 -2.61
CA ARG A 245 -10.46 6.96 -2.18
C ARG A 245 -9.42 5.92 -1.78
N LEU A 246 -9.62 5.35 -0.60
CA LEU A 246 -8.75 4.33 -0.05
C LEU A 246 -9.24 2.93 -0.46
N TYR A 247 -8.36 2.14 -1.03
CA TYR A 247 -8.55 0.72 -1.34
C TYR A 247 -7.77 -0.10 -0.33
N ALA A 248 -8.46 -0.77 0.56
CA ALA A 248 -7.87 -1.55 1.66
C ALA A 248 -8.20 -3.02 1.52
N THR A 249 -7.19 -3.88 1.65
CA THR A 249 -7.37 -5.34 1.63
C THR A 249 -7.71 -5.88 3.01
N GLY A 250 -8.46 -6.98 3.04
CA GLY A 250 -8.81 -7.72 4.25
C GLY A 250 -10.03 -8.62 4.05
N PHE A 251 -10.10 -9.74 4.76
CA PHE A 251 -11.26 -10.65 4.75
C PHE A 251 -11.67 -11.16 3.36
N SER A 252 -10.72 -11.42 2.47
CA SER A 252 -11.00 -11.85 1.09
C SER A 252 -11.73 -10.80 0.24
N LYS A 253 -11.54 -9.51 0.55
CA LYS A 253 -12.12 -8.38 -0.19
C LYS A 253 -11.10 -7.26 -0.34
N VAL A 254 -11.33 -6.40 -1.34
CA VAL A 254 -10.81 -5.04 -1.32
C VAL A 254 -11.98 -4.13 -0.95
N TRP A 255 -11.80 -3.33 0.08
CA TRP A 255 -12.76 -2.36 0.60
C TRP A 255 -12.44 -0.99 0.04
N VAL A 256 -13.41 -0.28 -0.50
CA VAL A 256 -13.20 1.03 -1.09
C VAL A 256 -13.94 2.08 -0.26
N PHE A 257 -13.18 3.03 0.27
CA PHE A 257 -13.70 4.11 1.10
C PHE A 257 -13.49 5.47 0.44
N GLU A 258 -14.48 6.35 0.56
CA GLU A 258 -14.30 7.77 0.29
C GLU A 258 -13.32 8.39 1.30
N PRO A 259 -12.72 9.57 1.00
CA PRO A 259 -11.85 10.28 1.96
C PRO A 259 -12.52 10.58 3.30
N THR A 260 -13.84 10.56 3.35
CA THR A 260 -14.64 10.73 4.58
C THR A 260 -14.66 9.49 5.48
N GLY A 261 -14.17 8.34 5.00
CA GLY A 261 -14.28 7.05 5.67
C GLY A 261 -15.57 6.28 5.34
N GLN A 262 -16.44 6.83 4.47
CA GLN A 262 -17.63 6.13 4.02
C GLN A 262 -17.26 4.98 3.09
N LEU A 263 -17.71 3.76 3.39
CA LEU A 263 -17.60 2.61 2.51
C LEU A 263 -18.51 2.79 1.29
N VAL A 264 -17.95 2.70 0.09
CA VAL A 264 -18.68 2.88 -1.18
C VAL A 264 -18.71 1.64 -2.05
N ALA A 265 -17.75 0.74 -1.90
CA ALA A 265 -17.73 -0.52 -2.63
C ALA A 265 -16.93 -1.60 -1.90
N THR A 266 -17.19 -2.86 -2.24
CA THR A 266 -16.32 -3.98 -1.91
C THR A 266 -16.10 -4.84 -3.16
N ILE A 267 -14.88 -5.35 -3.32
CA ILE A 267 -14.49 -6.23 -4.41
C ILE A 267 -14.18 -7.60 -3.80
N PRO A 268 -15.05 -8.59 -3.93
CA PRO A 268 -14.79 -9.92 -3.41
C PRO A 268 -13.67 -10.60 -4.21
N VAL A 269 -12.77 -11.29 -3.52
CA VAL A 269 -11.70 -12.10 -4.11
C VAL A 269 -11.82 -13.52 -3.57
N ALA A 270 -11.58 -14.51 -4.41
CA ALA A 270 -11.77 -15.93 -4.05
C ALA A 270 -10.77 -16.43 -2.96
N LYS A 271 -9.82 -15.60 -2.54
CA LYS A 271 -8.79 -15.92 -1.54
C LYS A 271 -8.58 -14.74 -0.60
N PRO A 272 -8.04 -14.96 0.61
CA PRO A 272 -7.65 -13.88 1.50
C PRO A 272 -6.78 -12.85 0.76
N THR A 273 -7.23 -11.62 0.74
CA THR A 273 -6.54 -10.49 0.13
C THR A 273 -5.45 -9.97 1.06
N ILE A 274 -4.32 -9.62 0.49
CA ILE A 274 -3.12 -9.25 1.26
C ILE A 274 -2.70 -7.82 0.94
N ASN A 275 -2.50 -7.47 -0.35
CA ASN A 275 -2.10 -6.12 -0.72
C ASN A 275 -2.65 -5.75 -2.11
N VAL A 276 -2.62 -4.47 -2.47
CA VAL A 276 -3.23 -3.95 -3.69
C VAL A 276 -2.46 -2.76 -4.25
N THR A 277 -2.40 -2.66 -5.59
CA THR A 277 -1.84 -1.51 -6.29
C THR A 277 -2.57 -1.25 -7.60
N PHE A 278 -2.47 -0.03 -8.13
CA PHE A 278 -2.97 0.30 -9.47
C PHE A 278 -1.96 -0.04 -10.55
N ALA A 279 -2.48 -0.38 -11.74
CA ALA A 279 -1.71 -0.47 -12.97
C ALA A 279 -1.47 0.92 -13.59
N ALA A 280 -0.63 0.97 -14.62
CA ALA A 280 -0.31 2.19 -15.35
C ALA A 280 -1.50 2.81 -16.11
N ASP A 281 -2.56 2.06 -16.34
CA ASP A 281 -3.79 2.51 -17.00
C ASP A 281 -4.74 3.27 -16.07
N ASN A 282 -4.42 3.38 -14.79
CA ASN A 282 -5.23 4.01 -13.74
C ASN A 282 -6.63 3.39 -13.53
N LYS A 283 -6.90 2.24 -14.11
CA LYS A 283 -8.19 1.54 -14.07
C LYS A 283 -8.10 0.12 -13.56
N THR A 284 -6.95 -0.50 -13.71
CA THR A 284 -6.74 -1.89 -13.32
C THR A 284 -6.09 -1.96 -11.95
N LEU A 285 -6.73 -2.68 -11.03
CA LEU A 285 -6.14 -3.08 -9.77
C LEU A 285 -5.40 -4.41 -9.93
N TYR A 286 -4.21 -4.49 -9.34
CA TYR A 286 -3.52 -5.74 -9.07
C TYR A 286 -3.57 -6.05 -7.57
N ILE A 287 -4.00 -7.25 -7.25
CA ILE A 287 -4.28 -7.69 -5.88
C ILE A 287 -3.44 -8.94 -5.61
N THR A 288 -2.57 -8.89 -4.62
CA THR A 288 -1.95 -10.10 -4.09
C THR A 288 -2.94 -10.77 -3.14
N ALA A 289 -3.16 -12.07 -3.36
CA ALA A 289 -4.08 -12.84 -2.53
C ALA A 289 -3.57 -14.27 -2.33
N ASN A 290 -3.23 -14.60 -1.10
CA ASN A 290 -2.67 -15.89 -0.69
C ASN A 290 -1.45 -16.29 -1.55
N LYS A 291 -1.65 -17.10 -2.60
CA LYS A 291 -0.59 -17.69 -3.44
C LYS A 291 -0.59 -17.17 -4.87
N GLY A 292 -1.28 -16.07 -5.15
CA GLY A 292 -1.47 -15.59 -6.51
C GLY A 292 -1.54 -14.08 -6.63
N LEU A 293 -1.43 -13.64 -7.88
CA LEU A 293 -1.70 -12.27 -8.31
C LEU A 293 -3.00 -12.26 -9.10
N TYR A 294 -3.87 -11.32 -8.75
CA TYR A 294 -5.17 -11.11 -9.39
C TYR A 294 -5.22 -9.73 -10.00
N ARG A 295 -6.04 -9.55 -11.03
CA ARG A 295 -6.31 -8.23 -11.61
C ARG A 295 -7.81 -8.00 -11.73
N MET A 296 -8.21 -6.74 -11.70
CA MET A 296 -9.58 -6.31 -11.90
C MET A 296 -9.63 -4.92 -12.50
N SER A 297 -10.45 -4.70 -13.52
CA SER A 297 -10.69 -3.38 -14.08
C SER A 297 -11.86 -2.70 -13.39
N LEU A 298 -11.69 -1.41 -13.07
CA LEU A 298 -12.72 -0.54 -12.52
C LEU A 298 -13.45 0.20 -13.66
N ASN A 299 -14.68 0.61 -13.41
CA ASN A 299 -15.48 1.35 -14.40
C ASN A 299 -15.07 2.82 -14.56
N THR A 300 -14.48 3.41 -13.54
CA THR A 300 -14.04 4.80 -13.56
C THR A 300 -12.53 4.89 -13.62
N ASP A 301 -11.99 6.01 -14.13
CA ASP A 301 -10.56 6.28 -14.04
C ASP A 301 -10.19 6.49 -12.57
N ALA A 302 -9.41 5.56 -12.05
CA ALA A 302 -8.71 5.72 -10.80
C ALA A 302 -7.32 6.22 -11.17
N LEU A 303 -6.96 7.41 -10.72
CA LEU A 303 -5.68 8.01 -11.08
C LEU A 303 -4.61 7.52 -10.07
N LEU A 304 -3.43 7.20 -10.58
CA LEU A 304 -2.30 6.85 -9.72
C LEU A 304 -1.87 8.04 -8.89
N LYS A 305 -1.51 7.79 -7.64
CA LYS A 305 -0.98 8.79 -6.71
C LYS A 305 0.23 9.56 -7.29
N TYR A 306 1.07 8.88 -8.06
CA TYR A 306 2.26 9.45 -8.69
C TYR A 306 2.17 9.37 -10.20
N THR A 307 1.75 10.45 -10.84
CA THR A 307 1.72 10.57 -12.31
C THR A 307 3.09 10.85 -12.94
N LYS A 308 4.18 10.78 -12.19
CA LYS A 308 5.54 11.12 -12.67
C LYS A 308 6.12 10.19 -13.74
N TYR A 309 5.44 9.12 -14.09
CA TYR A 309 5.83 8.29 -15.23
C TYR A 309 5.18 8.70 -16.56
N SER A 310 4.26 9.68 -16.57
CA SER A 310 3.86 10.31 -17.81
C SER A 310 5.04 11.15 -18.29
N LYS A 311 5.50 10.81 -19.49
CA LYS A 311 6.53 11.56 -20.21
C LYS A 311 5.96 12.92 -20.62
N ASP A 312 5.94 13.89 -19.74
CA ASP A 312 5.90 15.28 -20.09
C ASP A 312 7.32 15.81 -19.92
N LYS A 313 8.16 15.43 -20.87
CA LYS A 313 9.32 16.19 -21.26
C LYS A 313 9.00 16.74 -22.64
N GLU A 314 8.41 17.91 -22.68
CA GLU A 314 8.69 18.84 -23.76
C GLU A 314 10.07 19.48 -23.60
#